data_aaec1310533fe5821b19db5958b0d2e8
#
_entry.id   aaec1310533fe5821b19db5958b0d2e8
#
_cell.length_a   1.000
_cell.length_b   1.000
_cell.length_c   1.000
_cell.angle_alpha   90.00
_cell.angle_beta   90.00
_cell.angle_gamma   90.00
#
_symmetry.space_group_name_H-M   'P 1'
#
loop_
_entity.id
_entity.type
_entity.pdbx_description
1 polymer ?
#
loop_
_entity_poly.entity_id
_entity_poly.type
_entity_poly.pdbx_seq_one_letter_code
_entity_poly.pdbx_strand_id
1 'polypeptide(L)'
;FNNASNFNQDIGNWDVSNVTNMSSMFEGAVAFDQDLGGWNIQSVEGVSKIFTGVKLSSRNYDSLLRGWSSLPTLKPNLEFDAGNSNFCEGFEARQALIDNNGWRVTDAGQDCPFITTWKTDNPGISDSYQVTIPTFPGETYDYNIDWGDGSSNTNVTGDITHSYAAV
;
A
#
# COMPACT_ATOMS: atom_id res chain seq x y z
N PHE A 1 3.66 2.81 -21.34
CA PHE A 1 2.30 2.29 -21.00
C PHE A 1 1.32 3.41 -20.68
N ASN A 2 1.61 4.64 -21.09
CA ASN A 2 0.71 5.78 -20.90
C ASN A 2 -0.68 5.47 -21.48
N ASN A 3 -1.72 5.64 -20.66
CA ASN A 3 -3.12 5.31 -20.97
C ASN A 3 -3.41 3.84 -21.34
N ALA A 4 -2.50 2.92 -21.04
CA ALA A 4 -2.74 1.48 -21.21
C ALA A 4 -3.63 0.93 -20.08
N SER A 5 -4.93 1.24 -20.11
CA SER A 5 -5.87 1.06 -18.99
C SER A 5 -6.00 -0.38 -18.48
N ASN A 6 -5.73 -1.38 -19.32
CA ASN A 6 -5.81 -2.80 -18.98
C ASN A 6 -4.42 -3.45 -18.73
N PHE A 7 -3.34 -2.66 -18.77
CA PHE A 7 -2.01 -3.20 -18.59
C PHE A 7 -1.76 -3.51 -17.11
N ASN A 8 -1.48 -4.77 -16.79
CA ASN A 8 -1.09 -5.24 -15.45
C ASN A 8 -0.20 -6.50 -15.53
N GLN A 9 0.80 -6.49 -16.42
CA GLN A 9 1.74 -7.60 -16.51
C GLN A 9 2.89 -7.42 -15.52
N ASP A 10 3.39 -8.54 -14.99
CA ASP A 10 4.57 -8.54 -14.14
C ASP A 10 5.81 -8.10 -14.93
N ILE A 11 6.35 -6.96 -14.51
CA ILE A 11 7.55 -6.35 -15.07
C ILE A 11 8.58 -6.04 -13.98
N GLY A 12 8.36 -6.55 -12.76
CA GLY A 12 9.23 -6.29 -11.61
C GLY A 12 10.68 -6.72 -11.83
N ASN A 13 10.90 -7.72 -12.68
CA ASN A 13 12.23 -8.24 -13.02
C ASN A 13 12.92 -7.56 -14.23
N TRP A 14 12.34 -6.48 -14.75
CA TRP A 14 12.99 -5.75 -15.86
C TRP A 14 14.25 -5.05 -15.39
N ASP A 15 15.29 -5.14 -16.20
CA ASP A 15 16.49 -4.31 -16.01
C ASP A 15 16.24 -2.90 -16.54
N VAL A 16 16.02 -1.99 -15.61
CA VAL A 16 15.80 -0.55 -15.87
C VAL A 16 17.01 0.31 -15.49
N SER A 17 18.15 -0.31 -15.15
CA SER A 17 19.33 0.38 -14.61
C SER A 17 19.92 1.47 -15.53
N ASN A 18 19.63 1.40 -16.83
CA ASN A 18 20.05 2.37 -17.83
C ASN A 18 18.95 3.35 -18.25
N VAL A 19 17.75 3.25 -17.66
CA VAL A 19 16.64 4.15 -17.98
C VAL A 19 16.85 5.48 -17.26
N THR A 20 16.80 6.58 -18.02
CA THR A 20 16.99 7.93 -17.47
C THR A 20 15.67 8.69 -17.27
N ASN A 21 14.60 8.31 -17.97
CA ASN A 21 13.31 8.99 -17.86
C ASN A 21 12.15 8.00 -17.86
N MET A 22 11.37 8.03 -16.77
CA MET A 22 10.17 7.24 -16.57
C MET A 22 8.91 8.14 -16.42
N SER A 23 9.01 9.42 -16.76
CA SER A 23 7.88 10.35 -16.62
C SER A 23 6.68 9.85 -17.44
N SER A 24 5.51 9.87 -16.80
CA SER A 24 4.23 9.42 -17.38
C SER A 24 4.20 7.95 -17.85
N MET A 25 5.14 7.10 -17.41
CA MET A 25 5.26 5.73 -17.93
C MET A 25 3.99 4.89 -17.71
N PHE A 26 3.31 5.06 -16.59
CA PHE A 26 2.05 4.37 -16.25
C PHE A 26 0.88 5.35 -16.07
N GLU A 27 1.03 6.61 -16.47
CA GLU A 27 -0.07 7.59 -16.38
C GLU A 27 -1.32 7.03 -17.06
N GLY A 28 -2.45 6.96 -16.31
CA GLY A 28 -3.72 6.42 -16.83
C GLY A 28 -3.78 4.90 -17.03
N ALA A 29 -2.75 4.15 -16.64
CA ALA A 29 -2.78 2.68 -16.64
C ALA A 29 -3.52 2.16 -15.40
N VAL A 30 -4.83 2.38 -15.35
CA VAL A 30 -5.66 2.23 -14.12
C VAL A 30 -5.72 0.82 -13.55
N ALA A 31 -5.43 -0.21 -14.34
CA ALA A 31 -5.38 -1.60 -13.86
C ALA A 31 -3.99 -1.99 -13.30
N PHE A 32 -2.97 -1.12 -13.44
CA PHE A 32 -1.60 -1.47 -13.10
C PHE A 32 -1.39 -1.53 -11.59
N ASP A 33 -1.03 -2.71 -11.09
CA ASP A 33 -0.68 -2.96 -9.69
C ASP A 33 0.39 -4.06 -9.59
N GLN A 34 1.65 -3.72 -9.94
CA GLN A 34 2.78 -4.63 -9.88
C GLN A 34 3.86 -4.12 -8.92
N ASP A 35 4.62 -5.03 -8.34
CA ASP A 35 5.75 -4.71 -7.46
C ASP A 35 6.96 -4.24 -8.28
N LEU A 36 7.33 -2.99 -8.11
CA LEU A 36 8.49 -2.36 -8.76
C LEU A 36 9.61 -2.02 -7.75
N GLY A 37 9.53 -2.53 -6.53
CA GLY A 37 10.53 -2.30 -5.49
C GLY A 37 11.93 -2.81 -5.88
N GLY A 38 12.00 -3.82 -6.74
CA GLY A 38 13.26 -4.35 -7.26
C GLY A 38 13.97 -3.51 -8.34
N TRP A 39 13.32 -2.46 -8.84
CA TRP A 39 13.90 -1.65 -9.91
C TRP A 39 15.08 -0.79 -9.45
N ASN A 40 16.20 -0.90 -10.16
CA ASN A 40 17.36 -0.02 -9.97
C ASN A 40 17.15 1.29 -10.74
N ILE A 41 16.70 2.33 -10.02
CA ILE A 41 16.38 3.65 -10.60
C ILE A 41 17.51 4.69 -10.42
N GLN A 42 18.75 4.27 -10.15
CA GLN A 42 19.87 5.18 -9.87
C GLN A 42 20.20 6.11 -11.05
N SER A 43 19.94 5.67 -12.29
CA SER A 43 20.15 6.47 -13.51
C SER A 43 18.96 7.39 -13.83
N VAL A 44 17.85 7.27 -13.10
CA VAL A 44 16.61 7.99 -13.45
C VAL A 44 16.71 9.46 -13.04
N GLU A 45 16.42 10.35 -14.00
CA GLU A 45 16.41 11.80 -13.85
C GLU A 45 14.99 12.39 -13.88
N GLY A 46 13.98 11.59 -14.22
CA GLY A 46 12.58 12.02 -14.26
C GLY A 46 11.60 10.89 -13.98
N VAL A 47 10.69 11.13 -13.01
CA VAL A 47 9.61 10.23 -12.61
C VAL A 47 8.27 10.96 -12.46
N SER A 48 8.18 12.18 -12.99
CA SER A 48 6.97 12.98 -12.85
C SER A 48 5.77 12.28 -13.50
N LYS A 49 4.62 12.31 -12.83
CA LYS A 49 3.36 11.71 -13.30
C LYS A 49 3.43 10.20 -13.58
N ILE A 50 4.46 9.51 -13.07
CA ILE A 50 4.69 8.10 -13.41
C ILE A 50 3.46 7.23 -13.13
N PHE A 51 2.70 7.52 -12.06
CA PHE A 51 1.47 6.79 -11.68
C PHE A 51 0.23 7.67 -11.59
N THR A 52 0.20 8.85 -12.22
CA THR A 52 -0.99 9.69 -12.22
C THR A 52 -2.22 8.89 -12.68
N GLY A 53 -3.28 8.86 -11.85
CA GLY A 53 -4.51 8.11 -12.11
C GLY A 53 -4.43 6.59 -11.84
N VAL A 54 -3.30 6.09 -11.36
CA VAL A 54 -3.10 4.70 -10.93
C VAL A 54 -3.33 4.60 -9.41
N LYS A 55 -3.73 3.43 -8.94
CA LYS A 55 -3.76 3.06 -7.52
C LYS A 55 -3.03 1.74 -7.34
N LEU A 56 -1.78 1.78 -6.90
CA LEU A 56 -1.08 0.59 -6.43
C LEU A 56 -1.70 0.13 -5.11
N SER A 57 -1.73 -1.18 -4.89
CA SER A 57 -2.02 -1.74 -3.56
C SER A 57 -0.98 -1.24 -2.55
N SER A 58 -1.37 -1.11 -1.28
CA SER A 58 -0.45 -0.65 -0.23
C SER A 58 0.79 -1.53 -0.14
N ARG A 59 0.64 -2.85 -0.35
CA ARG A 59 1.75 -3.79 -0.40
C ARG A 59 2.78 -3.44 -1.49
N ASN A 60 2.31 -3.23 -2.72
CA ASN A 60 3.20 -2.94 -3.86
C ASN A 60 3.81 -1.54 -3.74
N TYR A 61 3.04 -0.57 -3.23
CA TYR A 61 3.54 0.77 -3.01
C TYR A 61 4.56 0.83 -1.86
N ASP A 62 4.32 0.13 -0.74
CA ASP A 62 5.30 0.00 0.35
C ASP A 62 6.59 -0.68 -0.12
N SER A 63 6.50 -1.73 -0.94
CA SER A 63 7.65 -2.40 -1.55
C SER A 63 8.46 -1.43 -2.42
N LEU A 64 7.77 -0.68 -3.28
CA LEU A 64 8.40 0.34 -4.13
C LEU A 64 9.12 1.40 -3.30
N LEU A 65 8.47 1.97 -2.29
CA LEU A 65 9.05 2.99 -1.42
C LEU A 65 10.33 2.47 -0.73
N ARG A 66 10.26 1.26 -0.15
CA ARG A 66 11.41 0.62 0.52
C ARG A 66 12.54 0.32 -0.44
N GLY A 67 12.23 -0.26 -1.60
CA GLY A 67 13.23 -0.61 -2.59
C GLY A 67 13.95 0.62 -3.13
N TRP A 68 13.21 1.65 -3.54
CA TRP A 68 13.80 2.86 -4.10
C TRP A 68 14.58 3.67 -3.07
N SER A 69 14.05 3.85 -1.85
CA SER A 69 14.75 4.59 -0.78
C SER A 69 16.03 3.90 -0.29
N SER A 70 16.16 2.58 -0.49
CA SER A 70 17.35 1.82 -0.11
C SER A 70 18.53 1.93 -1.09
N LEU A 71 18.29 2.49 -2.29
CA LEU A 71 19.34 2.64 -3.29
C LEU A 71 20.39 3.67 -2.82
N PRO A 72 21.69 3.39 -3.03
CA PRO A 72 22.78 4.18 -2.46
C PRO A 72 22.88 5.60 -3.05
N THR A 73 22.40 5.77 -4.27
CA THR A 73 22.41 7.07 -4.95
C THR A 73 21.14 7.26 -5.76
N LEU A 74 20.46 8.39 -5.54
CA LEU A 74 19.30 8.80 -6.31
C LEU A 74 19.47 10.24 -6.78
N LYS A 75 18.89 10.56 -7.93
CA LYS A 75 18.79 11.94 -8.39
C LYS A 75 18.00 12.76 -7.36
N PRO A 76 18.54 13.86 -6.85
CA PRO A 76 17.81 14.69 -5.88
C PRO A 76 16.69 15.52 -6.54
N ASN A 77 15.74 15.97 -5.71
CA ASN A 77 14.69 16.92 -6.05
C ASN A 77 13.74 16.43 -7.17
N LEU A 78 13.50 15.12 -7.29
CA LEU A 78 12.53 14.61 -8.24
C LEU A 78 11.09 14.87 -7.75
N GLU A 79 10.19 15.07 -8.72
CA GLU A 79 8.75 15.05 -8.50
C GLU A 79 8.24 13.63 -8.73
N PHE A 80 7.74 12.99 -7.70
CA PHE A 80 7.21 11.64 -7.75
C PHE A 80 5.72 11.64 -7.45
N ASP A 81 4.92 11.36 -8.46
CA ASP A 81 3.47 11.23 -8.35
C ASP A 81 3.10 9.74 -8.35
N ALA A 82 2.72 9.24 -7.17
CA ALA A 82 2.26 7.87 -6.94
C ALA A 82 0.74 7.71 -7.15
N GLY A 83 0.08 8.72 -7.72
CA GLY A 83 -1.35 8.69 -8.03
C GLY A 83 -2.23 8.60 -6.80
N ASN A 84 -3.15 7.63 -6.81
CA ASN A 84 -4.09 7.39 -5.71
C ASN A 84 -3.63 6.27 -4.77
N SER A 85 -2.33 5.97 -4.75
CA SER A 85 -1.76 4.90 -3.93
C SER A 85 -1.63 5.32 -2.48
N ASN A 86 -2.02 4.43 -1.56
CA ASN A 86 -1.82 4.59 -0.13
C ASN A 86 -0.66 3.70 0.32
N PHE A 87 0.14 4.20 1.26
CA PHE A 87 1.14 3.38 1.95
C PHE A 87 0.63 2.97 3.33
N CYS A 88 1.13 1.85 3.84
CA CYS A 88 0.88 1.41 5.22
C CYS A 88 2.18 1.40 6.02
N GLU A 89 3.10 0.54 5.66
CA GLU A 89 4.37 0.34 6.36
C GLU A 89 5.54 1.10 5.68
N GLY A 90 5.26 1.81 4.59
CA GLY A 90 6.25 2.55 3.81
C GLY A 90 6.59 3.93 4.34
N PHE A 91 6.08 4.35 5.52
CA PHE A 91 6.24 5.71 6.04
C PHE A 91 7.69 6.16 6.11
N GLU A 92 8.56 5.39 6.78
CA GLU A 92 9.97 5.72 6.94
C GLU A 92 10.71 5.78 5.59
N ALA A 93 10.40 4.85 4.68
CA ALA A 93 10.97 4.82 3.35
C ALA A 93 10.54 6.03 2.51
N ARG A 94 9.27 6.39 2.57
CA ARG A 94 8.73 7.60 1.95
C ARG A 94 9.41 8.86 2.49
N GLN A 95 9.54 8.94 3.82
CA GLN A 95 10.19 10.07 4.47
C GLN A 95 11.67 10.16 4.09
N ALA A 96 12.36 9.03 3.94
CA ALA A 96 13.75 9.00 3.48
C ALA A 96 13.92 9.57 2.06
N LEU A 97 13.00 9.30 1.13
CA LEU A 97 13.01 9.92 -0.20
C LEU A 97 12.88 11.44 -0.12
N ILE A 98 12.05 11.95 0.80
CA ILE A 98 11.83 13.39 1.00
C ILE A 98 13.03 14.03 1.68
N ASP A 99 13.47 13.51 2.83
CA ASP A 99 14.46 14.17 3.69
C ASP A 99 15.88 14.05 3.15
N ASN A 100 16.24 12.84 2.63
CA ASN A 100 17.60 12.57 2.18
C ASN A 100 17.83 12.98 0.72
N ASN A 101 16.78 12.96 -0.11
CA ASN A 101 16.90 13.22 -1.54
C ASN A 101 16.13 14.47 -2.01
N GLY A 102 15.38 15.11 -1.14
CA GLY A 102 14.61 16.31 -1.49
C GLY A 102 13.44 16.03 -2.46
N TRP A 103 12.94 14.81 -2.52
CA TRP A 103 11.85 14.46 -3.43
C TRP A 103 10.53 15.09 -2.98
N ARG A 104 9.72 15.48 -3.96
CA ARG A 104 8.32 15.85 -3.73
C ARG A 104 7.42 14.65 -4.06
N VAL A 105 6.95 13.98 -3.02
CA VAL A 105 6.09 12.79 -3.15
C VAL A 105 4.63 13.19 -3.02
N THR A 106 3.83 12.91 -4.04
CA THR A 106 2.38 13.06 -4.04
C THR A 106 1.74 11.67 -4.08
N ASP A 107 0.90 11.38 -3.10
CA ASP A 107 0.16 10.11 -2.96
C ASP A 107 -1.14 10.34 -2.17
N ALA A 108 -1.91 9.27 -1.91
CA ALA A 108 -3.15 9.36 -1.15
C ALA A 108 -2.94 9.27 0.39
N GLY A 109 -1.69 9.29 0.85
CA GLY A 109 -1.36 9.28 2.27
C GLY A 109 -1.31 7.88 2.89
N GLN A 110 -1.23 7.85 4.22
CA GLN A 110 -1.17 6.60 4.97
C GLN A 110 -2.58 6.01 5.15
N ASP A 111 -2.72 4.72 4.84
CA ASP A 111 -3.93 3.94 5.07
C ASP A 111 -3.51 2.51 5.41
N CYS A 112 -3.57 2.17 6.69
CA CYS A 112 -3.19 0.86 7.19
C CYS A 112 -4.43 0.08 7.60
N PRO A 113 -4.83 -0.95 6.84
CA PRO A 113 -5.87 -1.83 7.34
C PRO A 113 -5.37 -2.53 8.61
N PHE A 114 -6.19 -2.49 9.64
CA PHE A 114 -5.95 -3.27 10.84
C PHE A 114 -6.30 -4.73 10.52
N ILE A 115 -5.26 -5.56 10.33
CA ILE A 115 -5.44 -6.99 10.04
C ILE A 115 -5.04 -7.79 11.28
N THR A 116 -5.98 -8.57 11.82
CA THR A 116 -5.69 -9.52 12.89
C THR A 116 -6.07 -10.91 12.44
N THR A 117 -5.28 -11.89 12.87
CA THR A 117 -5.61 -13.31 12.71
C THR A 117 -5.98 -13.88 14.06
N TRP A 118 -7.18 -14.40 14.16
CA TRP A 118 -7.72 -14.96 15.39
C TRP A 118 -7.73 -16.48 15.32
N LYS A 119 -7.28 -17.12 16.38
CA LYS A 119 -7.42 -18.55 16.56
C LYS A 119 -8.62 -18.79 17.50
N THR A 120 -9.73 -19.21 16.92
CA THR A 120 -11.02 -19.29 17.62
C THR A 120 -11.15 -20.49 18.57
N ASP A 121 -10.20 -21.42 18.55
CA ASP A 121 -10.15 -22.57 19.47
C ASP A 121 -9.36 -22.30 20.75
N ASN A 122 -8.82 -21.09 20.95
CA ASN A 122 -8.19 -20.69 22.18
C ASN A 122 -9.24 -20.31 23.24
N PRO A 123 -9.02 -20.64 24.53
CA PRO A 123 -9.86 -20.14 25.61
C PRO A 123 -9.89 -18.60 25.63
N GLY A 124 -11.07 -18.01 25.64
CA GLY A 124 -11.26 -16.56 25.62
C GLY A 124 -12.69 -16.17 26.01
N ILE A 125 -13.05 -14.92 25.68
CA ILE A 125 -14.39 -14.39 25.93
C ILE A 125 -15.42 -14.82 24.89
N SER A 126 -14.98 -15.44 23.79
CA SER A 126 -15.82 -15.92 22.70
C SER A 126 -15.84 -17.44 22.66
N ASP A 127 -16.93 -18.03 22.18
CA ASP A 127 -17.03 -19.46 21.90
C ASP A 127 -16.13 -19.82 20.69
N SER A 128 -15.91 -21.14 20.48
CA SER A 128 -15.03 -21.65 19.42
C SER A 128 -15.44 -21.24 17.98
N TYR A 129 -16.68 -20.80 17.79
CA TYR A 129 -17.22 -20.33 16.51
C TYR A 129 -17.47 -18.83 16.48
N GLN A 130 -17.00 -18.10 17.48
CA GLN A 130 -17.20 -16.67 17.60
C GLN A 130 -15.88 -15.92 17.78
N VAL A 131 -15.83 -14.71 17.24
CA VAL A 131 -14.78 -13.74 17.50
C VAL A 131 -15.42 -12.47 18.01
N THR A 132 -14.96 -11.99 19.16
CA THR A 132 -15.33 -10.68 19.69
C THR A 132 -14.13 -9.75 19.62
N ILE A 133 -14.30 -8.59 19.00
CA ILE A 133 -13.33 -7.49 19.07
C ILE A 133 -13.81 -6.56 20.18
N PRO A 134 -13.15 -6.61 21.34
CA PRO A 134 -13.50 -5.73 22.46
C PRO A 134 -12.89 -4.34 22.24
N THR A 135 -13.58 -3.33 22.73
CA THR A 135 -13.09 -1.96 22.80
C THR A 135 -12.71 -1.59 24.24
N PHE A 136 -11.80 -0.66 24.42
CA PHE A 136 -11.38 -0.24 25.74
C PHE A 136 -12.29 0.93 26.23
N PRO A 137 -12.83 0.86 27.46
CA PRO A 137 -13.67 1.93 27.97
C PRO A 137 -12.96 3.28 28.01
N GLY A 138 -13.62 4.31 27.46
CA GLY A 138 -13.08 5.68 27.44
C GLY A 138 -12.35 6.08 26.15
N GLU A 139 -12.12 5.13 25.25
CA GLU A 139 -11.55 5.42 23.92
C GLU A 139 -12.65 5.55 22.86
N THR A 140 -12.33 6.26 21.79
CA THR A 140 -13.23 6.41 20.62
C THR A 140 -12.71 5.55 19.48
N TYR A 141 -13.57 4.72 18.93
CA TYR A 141 -13.26 3.83 17.83
C TYR A 141 -14.13 4.15 16.62
N ASP A 142 -13.55 3.96 15.43
CA ASP A 142 -14.25 3.95 14.14
C ASP A 142 -13.48 3.02 13.22
N TYR A 143 -14.00 1.80 13.00
CA TYR A 143 -13.30 0.79 12.23
C TYR A 143 -14.25 -0.03 11.35
N ASN A 144 -13.68 -0.61 10.30
CA ASN A 144 -14.36 -1.54 9.40
C ASN A 144 -13.75 -2.93 9.55
N ILE A 145 -14.57 -3.96 9.45
CA ILE A 145 -14.15 -5.36 9.58
C ILE A 145 -14.63 -6.13 8.37
N ASP A 146 -13.72 -6.89 7.76
CA ASP A 146 -14.02 -8.01 6.87
C ASP A 146 -13.73 -9.30 7.63
N TRP A 147 -14.76 -10.12 7.81
CA TRP A 147 -14.68 -11.35 8.59
C TRP A 147 -14.07 -12.52 7.82
N GLY A 148 -13.82 -12.35 6.52
CA GLY A 148 -13.19 -13.36 5.67
C GLY A 148 -14.12 -14.49 5.21
N ASP A 149 -15.40 -14.47 5.63
CA ASP A 149 -16.46 -15.41 5.23
C ASP A 149 -17.44 -14.80 4.23
N GLY A 150 -17.11 -13.62 3.71
CA GLY A 150 -17.95 -12.84 2.81
C GLY A 150 -18.87 -11.84 3.54
N SER A 151 -18.80 -11.78 4.86
CA SER A 151 -19.51 -10.76 5.66
C SER A 151 -18.56 -9.66 6.12
N SER A 152 -19.11 -8.46 6.35
CA SER A 152 -18.34 -7.31 6.83
C SER A 152 -19.23 -6.38 7.67
N ASN A 153 -18.58 -5.56 8.51
CA ASN A 153 -19.21 -4.47 9.23
C ASN A 153 -18.43 -3.18 9.00
N THR A 154 -19.13 -2.06 8.90
CA THR A 154 -18.54 -0.74 8.68
C THR A 154 -18.99 0.24 9.77
N ASN A 155 -18.13 1.26 10.03
CA ASN A 155 -18.38 2.31 11.02
C ASN A 155 -18.68 1.74 12.43
N VAL A 156 -17.93 0.72 12.84
CA VAL A 156 -18.09 0.11 14.16
C VAL A 156 -17.41 1.00 15.19
N THR A 157 -18.17 1.37 16.24
CA THR A 157 -17.70 2.32 17.28
C THR A 157 -17.58 1.68 18.67
N GLY A 158 -17.86 0.38 18.79
CA GLY A 158 -17.83 -0.34 20.06
C GLY A 158 -17.49 -1.81 19.88
N ASP A 159 -17.71 -2.60 20.92
CA ASP A 159 -17.50 -4.05 20.87
C ASP A 159 -18.38 -4.68 19.77
N ILE A 160 -17.84 -5.62 19.06
CA ILE A 160 -18.57 -6.38 18.06
C ILE A 160 -18.21 -7.86 18.12
N THR A 161 -19.23 -8.71 18.02
CA THR A 161 -19.07 -10.17 17.95
C THR A 161 -19.59 -10.69 16.63
N HIS A 162 -18.81 -11.53 15.97
CA HIS A 162 -19.19 -12.27 14.78
C HIS A 162 -19.21 -13.77 15.05
N SER A 163 -20.17 -14.49 14.47
CA SER A 163 -20.32 -15.93 14.59
C SER A 163 -20.12 -16.58 13.22
N TYR A 164 -19.14 -17.48 13.15
CA TYR A 164 -18.92 -18.32 11.99
C TYR A 164 -19.84 -19.54 12.02
N ALA A 165 -20.26 -20.03 10.85
CA ALA A 165 -21.00 -21.27 10.77
C ALA A 165 -20.14 -22.44 11.27
N ALA A 166 -20.72 -23.32 12.08
CA ALA A 166 -20.05 -24.57 12.47
C ALA A 166 -19.84 -25.43 11.22
N VAL A 167 -18.61 -25.91 11.02
CA VAL A 167 -18.24 -26.83 9.92
C VAL A 167 -18.48 -28.29 10.35
#